data_f0bb0ec474dc9d5796d5573f35c6f391
#
_entry.id   f0bb0ec474dc9d5796d5573f35c6f391
#
_cell.length_a   1.000
_cell.length_b   1.000
_cell.length_c   1.000
_cell.angle_alpha   90.00
_cell.angle_beta   90.00
_cell.angle_gamma   90.00
#
_symmetry.space_group_name_H-M   'P 1'
#
loop_
_entity.id
_entity.type
_entity.pdbx_description
1 polymer ?
#
loop_
_entity_poly.entity_id
_entity_poly.type
_entity_poly.pdbx_seq_one_letter_code
_entity_poly.pdbx_strand_id
1 'polypeptide(L)'
;METMTQAQEVLSIQERAMLVKLSLSQWSPYRQDREKSEELAKASDTTVDWLRANKTLVSKSAIDPITSAFTAIRLFHYGLTLPWTDDGWRVLPTAIYDAYRAGVEERKDKAMGLVYELNRSFPRLKEEAKGHLNGSYHDEDYPTNLLDHYGVRMDVQPIPQGDNLRVAVDKDELRRLQKNIESRVQAKMNGATY
;
A
#
# COMPACT_ATOMS: atom_id res chain seq x y z
N MET A 1 48.09 33.91 -1.15
CA MET A 1 46.67 33.81 -1.46
C MET A 1 46.38 32.37 -1.82
N GLU A 2 46.10 31.58 -0.78
CA GLU A 2 45.72 30.19 -0.97
C GLU A 2 44.19 30.13 -1.18
N THR A 3 43.80 29.80 -2.35
CA THR A 3 42.40 29.44 -2.67
C THR A 3 42.12 28.07 -2.05
N MET A 4 41.46 28.08 -0.89
CA MET A 4 40.88 26.88 -0.32
C MET A 4 39.74 26.44 -1.23
N THR A 5 40.01 25.46 -2.10
CA THR A 5 39.00 24.69 -2.78
C THR A 5 38.30 23.81 -1.74
N GLN A 6 37.13 24.25 -1.28
CA GLN A 6 36.23 23.37 -0.51
C GLN A 6 35.82 22.24 -1.45
N ALA A 7 36.44 21.07 -1.30
CA ALA A 7 35.97 19.84 -1.86
C ALA A 7 34.59 19.58 -1.22
N GLN A 8 33.54 19.84 -1.97
CA GLN A 8 32.18 19.48 -1.59
C GLN A 8 32.14 17.95 -1.53
N GLU A 9 32.16 17.42 -0.33
CA GLU A 9 32.06 15.99 -0.07
C GLU A 9 30.73 15.51 -0.68
N VAL A 10 30.83 14.78 -1.79
CA VAL A 10 29.65 14.23 -2.48
C VAL A 10 29.17 13.07 -1.64
N LEU A 11 28.20 13.33 -0.77
CA LEU A 11 27.52 12.31 0.01
C LEU A 11 27.04 11.17 -0.90
N SER A 12 27.26 9.94 -0.49
CA SER A 12 26.77 8.77 -1.20
C SER A 12 25.24 8.75 -1.24
N ILE A 13 24.66 8.04 -2.18
CA ILE A 13 23.20 7.93 -2.30
C ILE A 13 22.57 7.28 -1.05
N GLN A 14 23.33 6.40 -0.38
CA GLN A 14 22.94 5.75 0.86
C GLN A 14 22.79 6.72 2.04
N GLU A 15 23.51 7.85 2.00
CA GLU A 15 23.43 8.92 3.01
C GLU A 15 22.30 9.91 2.72
N ARG A 16 21.87 10.00 1.45
CA ARG A 16 20.89 10.98 0.95
C ARG A 16 19.49 10.43 0.79
N ALA A 17 19.32 9.11 0.83
CA ALA A 17 18.04 8.45 0.63
C ALA A 17 17.89 7.21 1.50
N MET A 18 16.64 6.82 1.71
CA MET A 18 16.23 5.61 2.42
C MET A 18 15.14 4.88 1.64
N LEU A 19 14.87 3.64 2.01
CA LEU A 19 13.77 2.88 1.46
C LEU A 19 12.58 2.94 2.42
N VAL A 20 11.41 3.17 1.86
CA VAL A 20 10.14 3.17 2.57
C VAL A 20 9.15 2.25 1.88
N LYS A 21 8.33 1.56 2.66
CA LYS A 21 7.23 0.72 2.16
C LYS A 21 5.96 1.06 2.89
N LEU A 22 4.90 1.35 2.14
CA LEU A 22 3.58 1.63 2.68
C LEU A 22 2.67 0.43 2.44
N SER A 23 2.13 -0.15 3.51
CA SER A 23 1.17 -1.25 3.47
C SER A 23 -0.20 -0.75 3.92
N LEU A 24 -1.20 -0.91 3.08
CA LEU A 24 -2.58 -0.49 3.32
C LEU A 24 -3.50 -1.72 3.27
N SER A 25 -4.25 -1.96 4.33
CA SER A 25 -5.32 -2.96 4.36
C SER A 25 -6.67 -2.28 4.47
N GLN A 26 -7.66 -2.79 3.75
CA GLN A 26 -9.03 -2.30 3.74
C GLN A 26 -10.01 -3.46 3.61
N TRP A 27 -11.11 -3.39 4.35
CA TRP A 27 -12.22 -4.31 4.17
C TRP A 27 -12.90 -4.10 2.81
N SER A 28 -13.24 -5.21 2.15
CA SER A 28 -14.06 -5.17 0.93
C SER A 28 -15.53 -5.46 1.27
N PRO A 29 -16.46 -4.54 0.95
CA PRO A 29 -17.87 -4.76 1.17
C PRO A 29 -18.54 -5.65 0.11
N TYR A 30 -17.78 -6.16 -0.85
CA TYR A 30 -18.30 -6.97 -1.94
C TYR A 30 -18.08 -8.45 -1.64
N ARG A 31 -19.13 -9.26 -1.85
CA ARG A 31 -19.10 -10.72 -1.76
C ARG A 31 -19.82 -11.33 -2.96
N GLN A 32 -19.32 -12.47 -3.40
CA GLN A 32 -20.04 -13.26 -4.39
C GLN A 32 -21.31 -13.84 -3.75
N ASP A 33 -22.43 -13.68 -4.41
CA ASP A 33 -23.68 -14.38 -4.09
C ASP A 33 -23.70 -15.68 -4.89
N ARG A 34 -23.47 -16.82 -4.21
CA ARG A 34 -23.33 -18.12 -4.86
C ARG A 34 -24.68 -18.59 -5.43
N GLU A 35 -25.74 -18.49 -4.65
CA GLU A 35 -27.08 -18.92 -5.06
C GLU A 35 -27.56 -18.13 -6.28
N LYS A 36 -27.43 -16.80 -6.23
CA LYS A 36 -27.78 -15.95 -7.35
C LYS A 36 -26.86 -16.13 -8.56
N SER A 37 -25.59 -16.47 -8.34
CA SER A 37 -24.67 -16.81 -9.43
C SER A 37 -25.10 -18.08 -10.15
N GLU A 38 -25.54 -19.10 -9.42
CA GLU A 38 -26.03 -20.37 -9.99
C GLU A 38 -27.37 -20.18 -10.74
N GLU A 39 -28.31 -19.43 -10.13
CA GLU A 39 -29.57 -19.08 -10.78
C GLU A 39 -29.34 -18.34 -12.11
N LEU A 40 -28.46 -17.33 -12.08
CA LEU A 40 -28.14 -16.49 -13.23
C LEU A 40 -27.44 -17.29 -14.34
N ALA A 41 -26.49 -18.14 -13.97
CA ALA A 41 -25.79 -19.02 -14.91
C ALA A 41 -26.74 -20.00 -15.60
N LYS A 42 -27.63 -20.63 -14.83
CA LYS A 42 -28.69 -21.53 -15.38
C LYS A 42 -29.64 -20.77 -16.33
N ALA A 43 -30.10 -19.59 -15.93
CA ALA A 43 -31.03 -18.78 -16.75
C ALA A 43 -30.36 -18.29 -18.06
N SER A 44 -29.05 -18.18 -18.10
CA SER A 44 -28.26 -17.72 -19.25
C SER A 44 -27.61 -18.85 -20.05
N ASP A 45 -27.94 -20.11 -19.75
CA ASP A 45 -27.33 -21.32 -20.36
C ASP A 45 -25.80 -21.29 -20.36
N THR A 46 -25.20 -20.92 -19.21
CA THR A 46 -23.76 -20.79 -19.01
C THR A 46 -23.32 -21.36 -17.65
N THR A 47 -22.07 -21.21 -17.28
CA THR A 47 -21.53 -21.64 -16.00
C THR A 47 -21.16 -20.46 -15.10
N VAL A 48 -21.08 -20.71 -13.78
CA VAL A 48 -20.68 -19.71 -12.78
C VAL A 48 -19.27 -19.14 -13.03
N ASP A 49 -18.43 -19.85 -13.78
CA ASP A 49 -17.10 -19.37 -14.15
C ASP A 49 -17.15 -18.15 -15.08
N TRP A 50 -18.20 -18.09 -15.92
CA TRP A 50 -18.40 -17.00 -16.87
C TRP A 50 -19.35 -15.91 -16.38
N LEU A 51 -20.30 -16.26 -15.48
CA LEU A 51 -21.32 -15.33 -15.03
C LEU A 51 -21.52 -15.43 -13.52
N ARG A 52 -21.16 -14.36 -12.78
CA ARG A 52 -21.22 -14.31 -11.32
C ARG A 52 -22.02 -13.10 -10.85
N ALA A 53 -22.89 -13.32 -9.88
CA ALA A 53 -23.56 -12.26 -9.15
C ALA A 53 -22.74 -11.87 -7.92
N ASN A 54 -22.63 -10.55 -7.67
CA ASN A 54 -22.01 -10.03 -6.48
C ASN A 54 -23.04 -9.23 -5.69
N LYS A 55 -22.99 -9.36 -4.37
CA LYS A 55 -23.77 -8.55 -3.42
C LYS A 55 -22.88 -7.53 -2.73
N THR A 56 -23.47 -6.40 -2.38
CA THR A 56 -22.81 -5.33 -1.62
C THR A 56 -23.34 -5.37 -0.20
N LEU A 57 -22.45 -5.54 0.78
CA LEU A 57 -22.81 -5.78 2.17
C LEU A 57 -23.22 -4.51 2.93
N VAL A 58 -22.73 -3.35 2.51
CA VAL A 58 -23.12 -2.03 3.03
C VAL A 58 -23.20 -1.04 1.88
N SER A 59 -23.95 0.04 2.05
CA SER A 59 -24.09 1.05 1.00
C SER A 59 -22.74 1.63 0.57
N LYS A 60 -22.60 1.91 -0.72
CA LYS A 60 -21.39 2.52 -1.28
C LYS A 60 -21.06 3.85 -0.61
N SER A 61 -22.08 4.66 -0.30
CA SER A 61 -21.91 5.94 0.39
C SER A 61 -21.25 5.83 1.77
N ALA A 62 -21.39 4.70 2.46
CA ALA A 62 -20.73 4.46 3.73
C ALA A 62 -19.23 4.14 3.59
N ILE A 63 -18.81 3.60 2.43
CA ILE A 63 -17.44 3.14 2.16
C ILE A 63 -16.61 4.17 1.38
N ASP A 64 -17.22 4.91 0.45
CA ASP A 64 -16.51 5.84 -0.44
C ASP A 64 -15.63 6.86 0.28
N PRO A 65 -16.03 7.47 1.43
CA PRO A 65 -15.16 8.38 2.16
C PRO A 65 -13.86 7.73 2.64
N ILE A 66 -13.94 6.47 3.12
CA ILE A 66 -12.79 5.70 3.60
C ILE A 66 -11.88 5.34 2.43
N THR A 67 -12.45 4.81 1.34
CA THR A 67 -11.70 4.47 0.13
C THR A 67 -10.95 5.69 -0.42
N SER A 68 -11.59 6.86 -0.41
CA SER A 68 -10.98 8.12 -0.83
C SER A 68 -9.84 8.55 0.09
N ALA A 69 -10.00 8.38 1.42
CA ALA A 69 -8.96 8.70 2.38
C ALA A 69 -7.73 7.78 2.23
N PHE A 70 -7.92 6.47 2.06
CA PHE A 70 -6.83 5.52 1.80
C PHE A 70 -6.15 5.77 0.45
N THR A 71 -6.91 6.17 -0.56
CA THR A 71 -6.36 6.58 -1.86
C THR A 71 -5.49 7.83 -1.71
N ALA A 72 -5.89 8.81 -0.90
CA ALA A 72 -5.10 10.00 -0.62
C ALA A 72 -3.77 9.69 0.07
N ILE A 73 -3.72 8.69 0.98
CA ILE A 73 -2.47 8.20 1.57
C ILE A 73 -1.55 7.63 0.49
N ARG A 74 -2.09 6.78 -0.40
CA ARG A 74 -1.33 6.15 -1.48
C ARG A 74 -0.77 7.18 -2.47
N LEU A 75 -1.59 8.15 -2.88
CA LEU A 75 -1.17 9.21 -3.80
C LEU A 75 -0.08 10.10 -3.17
N PHE A 76 -0.21 10.44 -1.89
CA PHE A 76 0.82 11.18 -1.15
C PHE A 76 2.14 10.40 -1.11
N HIS A 77 2.10 9.11 -0.79
CA HIS A 77 3.27 8.24 -0.80
C HIS A 77 3.94 8.20 -2.18
N TYR A 78 3.17 7.98 -3.23
CA TYR A 78 3.72 7.88 -4.59
C TYR A 78 4.24 9.21 -5.12
N GLY A 79 3.65 10.33 -4.72
CA GLY A 79 4.10 11.67 -5.12
C GLY A 79 5.45 12.09 -4.54
N LEU A 80 5.89 11.47 -3.43
CA LEU A 80 7.14 11.81 -2.75
C LEU A 80 8.23 10.74 -2.86
N THR A 81 7.92 9.60 -3.47
CA THR A 81 8.83 8.45 -3.51
C THR A 81 9.00 7.91 -4.93
N LEU A 82 10.14 7.31 -5.20
CA LEU A 82 10.46 6.67 -6.47
C LEU A 82 10.45 5.14 -6.32
N PRO A 83 10.01 4.37 -7.36
CA PRO A 83 10.00 2.92 -7.29
C PRO A 83 11.41 2.35 -7.08
N TRP A 84 11.53 1.33 -6.23
CA TRP A 84 12.79 0.62 -5.97
C TRP A 84 12.70 -0.84 -6.41
N THR A 85 11.71 -1.58 -5.86
CA THR A 85 11.48 -2.99 -6.16
C THR A 85 9.99 -3.26 -6.39
N ASP A 86 9.68 -4.38 -7.05
CA ASP A 86 8.30 -4.77 -7.39
C ASP A 86 7.47 -5.18 -6.16
N ASP A 87 8.13 -5.48 -5.03
CA ASP A 87 7.48 -5.81 -3.75
C ASP A 87 7.03 -4.59 -2.94
N GLY A 88 7.13 -3.39 -3.53
CA GLY A 88 6.57 -2.16 -2.98
C GLY A 88 7.53 -1.28 -2.18
N TRP A 89 8.82 -1.62 -2.11
CA TRP A 89 9.83 -0.69 -1.59
C TRP A 89 10.08 0.46 -2.55
N ARG A 90 10.19 1.67 -1.99
CA ARG A 90 10.37 2.91 -2.75
C ARG A 90 11.46 3.76 -2.11
N VAL A 91 12.13 4.55 -2.93
CA VAL A 91 13.19 5.48 -2.48
C VAL A 91 12.56 6.78 -2.03
N LEU A 92 12.96 7.24 -0.85
CA LEU A 92 12.60 8.54 -0.28
C LEU A 92 13.88 9.33 0.04
N PRO A 93 14.03 10.59 -0.40
CA PRO A 93 15.13 11.45 0.03
C PRO A 93 15.10 11.66 1.55
N THR A 94 16.24 11.47 2.22
CA THR A 94 16.36 11.61 3.69
C THR A 94 15.94 13.00 4.16
N ALA A 95 16.24 14.03 3.37
CA ALA A 95 15.93 15.43 3.69
C ALA A 95 14.44 15.72 3.89
N ILE A 96 13.54 14.91 3.31
CA ILE A 96 12.08 15.12 3.43
C ILE A 96 11.41 14.06 4.32
N TYR A 97 12.19 13.19 4.99
CA TYR A 97 11.63 12.08 5.77
C TYR A 97 10.65 12.52 6.86
N ASP A 98 11.00 13.54 7.64
CA ASP A 98 10.15 14.02 8.74
C ASP A 98 8.82 14.59 8.21
N ALA A 99 8.88 15.38 7.13
CA ALA A 99 7.68 15.91 6.49
C ALA A 99 6.82 14.78 5.85
N TYR A 100 7.46 13.81 5.23
CA TYR A 100 6.79 12.63 4.69
C TYR A 100 6.10 11.83 5.79
N ARG A 101 6.81 11.50 6.88
CA ARG A 101 6.27 10.77 8.03
C ARG A 101 5.07 11.51 8.64
N ALA A 102 5.22 12.79 8.92
CA ALA A 102 4.14 13.61 9.47
C ALA A 102 2.91 13.63 8.54
N GLY A 103 3.14 13.76 7.22
CA GLY A 103 2.06 13.76 6.24
C GLY A 103 1.37 12.40 6.08
N VAL A 104 2.07 11.27 6.28
CA VAL A 104 1.46 9.93 6.32
C VAL A 104 0.61 9.76 7.59
N GLU A 105 1.14 10.14 8.77
CA GLU A 105 0.40 10.01 10.04
C GLU A 105 -0.86 10.88 10.05
N GLU A 106 -0.81 12.13 9.60
CA GLU A 106 -1.99 13.00 9.48
C GLU A 106 -3.11 12.35 8.64
N ARG A 107 -2.74 11.80 7.49
CA ARG A 107 -3.71 11.15 6.60
C ARG A 107 -4.23 9.83 7.15
N LYS A 108 -3.39 9.08 7.84
CA LYS A 108 -3.75 7.87 8.55
C LYS A 108 -4.78 8.17 9.65
N ASP A 109 -4.53 9.19 10.49
CA ASP A 109 -5.45 9.57 11.56
C ASP A 109 -6.82 9.98 11.00
N LYS A 110 -6.84 10.73 9.90
CA LYS A 110 -8.07 11.06 9.19
C LYS A 110 -8.79 9.82 8.65
N ALA A 111 -8.06 8.91 8.00
CA ALA A 111 -8.63 7.68 7.45
C ALA A 111 -9.17 6.77 8.57
N MET A 112 -8.40 6.57 9.64
CA MET A 112 -8.82 5.76 10.77
C MET A 112 -9.99 6.38 11.54
N GLY A 113 -10.07 7.72 11.63
CA GLY A 113 -11.25 8.41 12.15
C GLY A 113 -12.54 8.02 11.41
N LEU A 114 -12.49 8.01 10.06
CA LEU A 114 -13.63 7.55 9.25
C LEU A 114 -13.95 6.06 9.45
N VAL A 115 -12.93 5.23 9.64
CA VAL A 115 -13.11 3.80 9.95
C VAL A 115 -13.80 3.62 11.32
N TYR A 116 -13.43 4.39 12.33
CA TYR A 116 -14.11 4.35 13.64
C TYR A 116 -15.57 4.80 13.55
N GLU A 117 -15.88 5.79 12.73
CA GLU A 117 -17.27 6.22 12.48
C GLU A 117 -18.06 5.12 11.75
N LEU A 118 -17.48 4.48 10.75
CA LEU A 118 -18.06 3.32 10.08
C LEU A 118 -18.32 2.19 11.07
N ASN A 119 -17.34 1.84 11.92
CA ASN A 119 -17.49 0.78 12.91
C ASN A 119 -18.60 1.06 13.91
N ARG A 120 -18.76 2.31 14.34
CA ARG A 120 -19.85 2.73 15.23
C ARG A 120 -21.22 2.58 14.57
N SER A 121 -21.33 2.88 13.28
CA SER A 121 -22.56 2.77 12.52
C SER A 121 -22.82 1.36 11.97
N PHE A 122 -21.84 0.45 12.06
CA PHE A 122 -21.87 -0.85 11.42
C PHE A 122 -23.06 -1.74 11.80
N PRO A 123 -23.51 -1.81 13.09
CA PRO A 123 -24.71 -2.57 13.43
C PRO A 123 -25.96 -2.06 12.70
N ARG A 124 -26.12 -0.74 12.59
CA ARG A 124 -27.24 -0.14 11.86
C ARG A 124 -27.17 -0.45 10.35
N LEU A 125 -25.97 -0.40 9.77
CA LEU A 125 -25.75 -0.71 8.36
C LEU A 125 -26.04 -2.19 8.05
N LYS A 126 -25.77 -3.10 9.00
CA LYS A 126 -26.13 -4.52 8.87
C LYS A 126 -27.66 -4.71 8.85
N GLU A 127 -28.40 -4.02 9.73
CA GLU A 127 -29.86 -4.08 9.73
C GLU A 127 -30.47 -3.50 8.43
N GLU A 128 -29.91 -2.40 7.94
CA GLU A 128 -30.28 -1.84 6.64
C GLU A 128 -30.04 -2.85 5.49
N ALA A 129 -28.87 -3.51 5.52
CA ALA A 129 -28.52 -4.53 4.53
C ALA A 129 -29.48 -5.74 4.55
N LYS A 130 -29.98 -6.17 5.71
CA LYS A 130 -31.00 -7.23 5.79
C LYS A 130 -32.26 -6.87 4.99
N GLY A 131 -32.70 -5.62 5.10
CA GLY A 131 -33.86 -5.12 4.34
C GLY A 131 -33.65 -5.08 2.82
N HIS A 132 -32.41 -4.86 2.36
CA HIS A 132 -32.09 -4.78 0.94
C HIS A 132 -31.68 -6.12 0.31
N LEU A 133 -30.95 -6.95 1.04
CA LEU A 133 -30.44 -8.22 0.53
C LEU A 133 -31.46 -9.37 0.64
N ASN A 134 -32.45 -9.22 1.54
CA ASN A 134 -33.49 -10.24 1.77
C ASN A 134 -32.88 -11.64 1.94
N GLY A 135 -33.24 -12.63 1.10
CA GLY A 135 -32.73 -14.00 1.13
C GLY A 135 -31.22 -14.13 0.87
N SER A 136 -30.57 -13.12 0.28
CA SER A 136 -29.12 -13.09 0.04
C SER A 136 -28.30 -12.57 1.25
N TYR A 137 -28.95 -12.20 2.35
CA TYR A 137 -28.26 -11.75 3.56
C TYR A 137 -27.74 -12.95 4.36
N HIS A 138 -26.46 -12.96 4.68
CA HIS A 138 -25.82 -13.92 5.59
C HIS A 138 -24.96 -13.17 6.59
N ASP A 139 -25.16 -13.39 7.89
CA ASP A 139 -24.42 -12.69 8.96
C ASP A 139 -22.92 -13.02 8.93
N GLU A 140 -22.56 -14.22 8.47
CA GLU A 140 -21.20 -14.70 8.28
C GLU A 140 -20.37 -13.96 7.22
N ASP A 141 -21.02 -13.23 6.29
CA ASP A 141 -20.33 -12.38 5.33
C ASP A 141 -19.68 -11.14 5.98
N TYR A 142 -20.15 -10.79 7.16
CA TYR A 142 -19.71 -9.59 7.89
C TYR A 142 -18.60 -9.95 8.87
N PRO A 143 -17.55 -9.11 9.00
CA PRO A 143 -16.50 -9.35 9.96
C PRO A 143 -17.03 -9.19 11.39
N THR A 144 -16.51 -10.01 12.31
CA THR A 144 -16.81 -9.89 13.75
C THR A 144 -16.27 -8.57 14.32
N ASN A 145 -15.06 -8.19 13.90
CA ASN A 145 -14.45 -6.90 14.21
C ASN A 145 -14.01 -6.21 12.92
N LEU A 146 -14.71 -5.16 12.54
CA LEU A 146 -14.42 -4.42 11.32
C LEU A 146 -13.04 -3.75 11.35
N LEU A 147 -12.59 -3.29 12.53
CA LEU A 147 -11.33 -2.57 12.68
C LEU A 147 -10.11 -3.41 12.32
N ASP A 148 -10.16 -4.74 12.50
CA ASP A 148 -9.05 -5.65 12.20
C ASP A 148 -8.74 -5.73 10.69
N HIS A 149 -9.66 -5.26 9.86
CA HIS A 149 -9.52 -5.28 8.40
C HIS A 149 -8.97 -3.97 7.82
N TYR A 150 -8.78 -2.95 8.66
CA TYR A 150 -8.22 -1.67 8.24
C TYR A 150 -6.87 -1.42 8.88
N GLY A 151 -5.92 -0.98 8.09
CA GLY A 151 -4.59 -0.67 8.62
C GLY A 151 -3.75 0.16 7.67
N VAL A 152 -2.87 0.96 8.26
CA VAL A 152 -1.83 1.72 7.58
C VAL A 152 -0.53 1.44 8.31
N ARG A 153 0.43 0.81 7.62
CA ARG A 153 1.75 0.51 8.15
C ARG A 153 2.83 1.06 7.22
N MET A 154 3.81 1.69 7.81
CA MET A 154 4.98 2.20 7.13
C MET A 154 6.23 1.50 7.67
N ASP A 155 6.98 0.87 6.79
CA ASP A 155 8.26 0.25 7.08
C ASP A 155 9.37 1.11 6.45
N VAL A 156 10.51 1.22 7.15
CA VAL A 156 11.67 2.02 6.72
C VAL A 156 12.92 1.19 6.86
N GLN A 157 13.81 1.27 5.87
CA GLN A 157 15.13 0.63 5.95
C GLN A 157 16.17 1.44 5.17
N PRO A 158 17.46 1.31 5.50
CA PRO A 158 18.52 1.92 4.71
C PRO A 158 18.59 1.30 3.32
N ILE A 159 19.14 2.06 2.35
CA ILE A 159 19.50 1.50 1.04
C ILE A 159 20.65 0.49 1.26
N PRO A 160 20.53 -0.75 0.74
CA PRO A 160 21.57 -1.75 0.90
C PRO A 160 22.93 -1.26 0.39
N GLN A 161 23.96 -1.44 1.22
CA GLN A 161 25.35 -1.19 0.85
C GLN A 161 25.98 -2.50 0.38
N GLY A 162 26.89 -2.41 -0.59
CA GLY A 162 27.65 -3.57 -1.06
C GLY A 162 28.43 -4.27 0.07
N ASP A 163 28.89 -3.52 1.07
CA ASP A 163 29.63 -4.03 2.23
C ASP A 163 28.76 -4.86 3.19
N ASN A 164 27.43 -4.79 3.10
CA ASN A 164 26.51 -5.58 3.90
C ASN A 164 26.34 -7.03 3.42
N LEU A 165 26.97 -7.39 2.30
CA LEU A 165 27.04 -8.77 1.81
C LEU A 165 28.03 -9.60 2.65
N ARG A 166 27.59 -10.01 3.84
CA ARG A 166 28.33 -10.97 4.69
C ARG A 166 28.16 -12.41 4.18
N VAL A 167 28.54 -12.63 2.95
CA VAL A 167 28.59 -13.99 2.37
C VAL A 167 30.07 -14.36 2.30
N ALA A 168 30.42 -15.62 2.57
CA ALA A 168 31.76 -16.16 2.35
C ALA A 168 31.99 -16.29 0.83
N VAL A 169 32.13 -15.16 0.15
CA VAL A 169 32.36 -15.03 -1.29
C VAL A 169 33.78 -14.53 -1.49
N ASP A 170 34.42 -14.98 -2.55
CA ASP A 170 35.75 -14.52 -2.97
C ASP A 170 35.74 -12.98 -3.12
N LYS A 171 36.87 -12.33 -2.74
CA LYS A 171 36.99 -10.86 -2.78
C LYS A 171 36.70 -10.25 -4.15
N ASP A 172 36.97 -10.96 -5.23
CA ASP A 172 36.72 -10.49 -6.57
C ASP A 172 35.23 -10.59 -6.95
N GLU A 173 34.54 -11.60 -6.46
CA GLU A 173 33.08 -11.74 -6.59
C GLU A 173 32.34 -10.67 -5.77
N LEU A 174 32.81 -10.38 -4.55
CA LEU A 174 32.31 -9.29 -3.72
C LEU A 174 32.41 -7.94 -4.44
N ARG A 175 33.57 -7.61 -5.05
CA ARG A 175 33.73 -6.38 -5.82
C ARG A 175 32.81 -6.30 -7.04
N ARG A 176 32.56 -7.43 -7.72
CA ARG A 176 31.60 -7.49 -8.84
C ARG A 176 30.15 -7.27 -8.37
N LEU A 177 29.77 -7.88 -7.25
CA LEU A 177 28.43 -7.70 -6.66
C LEU A 177 28.23 -6.27 -6.17
N GLN A 178 29.21 -5.66 -5.50
CA GLN A 178 29.18 -4.26 -5.09
C GLN A 178 28.99 -3.33 -6.27
N LYS A 179 29.78 -3.49 -7.33
CA LYS A 179 29.68 -2.68 -8.55
C LYS A 179 28.32 -2.85 -9.25
N ASN A 180 27.77 -4.06 -9.25
CA ASN A 180 26.43 -4.33 -9.79
C ASN A 180 25.32 -3.66 -8.98
N ILE A 181 25.41 -3.68 -7.64
CA ILE A 181 24.46 -3.01 -6.76
C ILE A 181 24.53 -1.50 -7.00
N GLU A 182 25.71 -0.90 -6.98
CA GLU A 182 25.91 0.53 -7.23
C GLU A 182 25.36 0.96 -8.59
N SER A 183 25.67 0.18 -9.65
CA SER A 183 25.15 0.45 -11.01
C SER A 183 23.63 0.37 -11.08
N ARG A 184 23.01 -0.60 -10.41
CA ARG A 184 21.54 -0.74 -10.36
C ARG A 184 20.87 0.39 -9.57
N VAL A 185 21.48 0.81 -8.46
CA VAL A 185 21.02 1.96 -7.67
C VAL A 185 21.08 3.22 -8.55
N GLN A 186 22.23 3.47 -9.19
CA GLN A 186 22.43 4.64 -10.05
C GLN A 186 21.48 4.65 -11.26
N ALA A 187 21.26 3.50 -11.90
CA ALA A 187 20.34 3.37 -13.02
C ALA A 187 18.88 3.68 -12.61
N LYS A 188 18.45 3.18 -11.44
CA LYS A 188 17.10 3.46 -10.90
C LYS A 188 16.92 4.94 -10.56
N MET A 189 17.95 5.59 -10.04
CA MET A 189 17.89 7.03 -9.74
C MET A 189 17.89 7.89 -11.01
N ASN A 190 18.65 7.52 -12.03
CA ASN A 190 18.70 8.24 -13.30
C ASN A 190 17.43 8.03 -14.15
N GLY A 191 16.81 6.85 -14.09
CA GLY A 191 15.55 6.54 -14.77
C GLY A 191 14.31 7.19 -14.16
N ALA A 192 14.43 7.81 -13.00
CA ALA A 192 13.37 8.53 -12.32
C ALA A 192 13.32 10.04 -12.63
N THR A 193 14.13 10.50 -13.58
CA THR A 193 14.25 11.93 -13.97
C THR A 193 13.41 12.27 -15.22
N TYR A 194 12.29 11.53 -15.47
CA TYR A 194 11.33 11.85 -16.53
C TYR A 194 9.94 12.07 -15.99
#